data_a6aa4c3137ee31ee2b27906bcd828dd0
#
_entry.id   a6aa4c3137ee31ee2b27906bcd828dd0
#
_cell.length_a   1.000
_cell.length_b   1.000
_cell.length_c   1.000
_cell.angle_alpha   90.00
_cell.angle_beta   90.00
_cell.angle_gamma   90.00
#
_symmetry.space_group_name_H-M   'P 1'
#
loop_
_entity.id
_entity.type
_entity.pdbx_description
1 polymer ?
#
loop_
_entity_poly.entity_id
_entity_poly.type
_entity_poly.pdbx_seq_one_letter_code
_entity_poly.pdbx_strand_id
1 'polypeptide(L)'
;MAACTFFGHRDAYGLDREKLLATIEEQIRQGTDVFYVGNQGQFDATVYSCLKQLRFKYPHIHIAVVLAYLPVESRAGEDLTDAMYPEIEGHPKFAVERRNRWMLDHAQQCICYVEHTWGGAYKFAKLAKKRGLSLINLGSAEITDSNERSDRSGISERDLL
;
A
#
# COMPACT_ATOMS: atom_id res chain seq x y z
N MET A 1 15.07 -8.53 8.13
CA MET A 1 14.94 -7.40 7.18
C MET A 1 13.65 -6.65 7.46
N ALA A 2 13.73 -5.34 7.58
CA ALA A 2 12.53 -4.53 7.82
C ALA A 2 11.86 -4.19 6.49
N ALA A 3 10.56 -4.35 6.43
CA ALA A 3 9.75 -4.11 5.24
C ALA A 3 8.64 -3.09 5.51
N CYS A 4 8.37 -2.26 4.51
CA CYS A 4 7.32 -1.27 4.51
C CYS A 4 6.33 -1.57 3.38
N THR A 5 5.05 -1.39 3.64
CA THR A 5 4.00 -1.46 2.63
C THR A 5 3.19 -0.17 2.58
N PHE A 6 2.32 -0.06 1.59
CA PHE A 6 1.62 1.18 1.25
C PHE A 6 0.16 0.90 0.91
N PHE A 7 -0.74 1.71 1.45
CA PHE A 7 -2.15 1.72 1.07
C PHE A 7 -2.64 3.15 0.89
N GLY A 8 -3.26 3.44 -0.23
CA GLY A 8 -3.78 4.77 -0.52
C GLY A 8 -4.94 4.75 -1.50
N HIS A 9 -5.66 5.86 -1.54
CA HIS A 9 -6.77 6.01 -2.48
C HIS A 9 -6.29 5.97 -3.92
N ARG A 10 -7.13 5.45 -4.82
CA ARG A 10 -6.89 5.47 -6.26
C ARG A 10 -6.64 6.87 -6.79
N ASP A 11 -7.45 7.82 -6.31
CA ASP A 11 -7.32 9.23 -6.61
C ASP A 11 -6.56 9.90 -5.46
N ALA A 12 -5.37 10.37 -5.73
CA ALA A 12 -4.48 10.95 -4.74
C ALA A 12 -4.07 12.37 -5.11
N TYR A 13 -5.02 13.18 -5.55
CA TYR A 13 -4.77 14.55 -6.00
C TYR A 13 -4.22 15.48 -4.91
N GLY A 14 -4.57 15.21 -3.66
CA GLY A 14 -4.07 15.98 -2.51
C GLY A 14 -2.76 15.46 -1.93
N LEU A 15 -2.18 14.44 -2.53
CA LEU A 15 -0.93 13.84 -2.05
C LEU A 15 0.25 14.77 -2.33
N ASP A 16 0.98 15.14 -1.28
CA ASP A 16 2.23 15.85 -1.38
C ASP A 16 3.37 14.87 -1.67
N ARG A 17 3.85 14.87 -2.91
CA ARG A 17 4.90 13.95 -3.36
C ARG A 17 6.21 14.16 -2.61
N GLU A 18 6.56 15.40 -2.32
CA GLU A 18 7.79 15.73 -1.57
C GLU A 18 7.74 15.17 -0.15
N LYS A 19 6.59 15.27 0.49
CA LYS A 19 6.35 14.71 1.83
C LYS A 19 6.41 13.17 1.79
N LEU A 20 5.81 12.55 0.79
CA LEU A 20 5.90 11.10 0.59
C LEU A 20 7.35 10.66 0.40
N LEU A 21 8.08 11.34 -0.47
CA LEU A 21 9.50 11.06 -0.74
C LEU A 21 10.33 11.15 0.54
N ALA A 22 10.17 12.23 1.30
CA ALA A 22 10.87 12.44 2.56
C ALA A 22 10.52 11.39 3.61
N THR A 23 9.25 10.99 3.68
CA THR A 23 8.77 9.96 4.61
C THR A 23 9.38 8.59 4.29
N ILE A 24 9.41 8.21 3.01
CA ILE A 24 10.06 6.95 2.59
C ILE A 24 11.56 7.00 2.87
N GLU A 25 12.22 8.09 2.54
CA GLU A 25 13.66 8.25 2.77
C GLU A 25 14.01 8.09 4.25
N GLU A 26 13.20 8.63 5.15
CA GLU A 26 13.40 8.47 6.59
C GLU A 26 13.29 6.99 7.01
N GLN A 27 12.38 6.22 6.43
CA GLN A 27 12.29 4.79 6.69
C GLN A 27 13.55 4.04 6.23
N ILE A 28 14.11 4.43 5.08
CA ILE A 28 15.37 3.87 4.59
C ILE A 28 16.50 4.16 5.58
N ARG A 29 16.60 5.38 6.09
CA ARG A 29 17.61 5.77 7.08
C ARG A 29 17.48 5.00 8.38
N GLN A 30 16.26 4.61 8.75
CA GLN A 30 15.99 3.83 9.96
C GLN A 30 16.20 2.31 9.75
N GLY A 31 16.59 1.89 8.55
CA GLY A 31 16.93 0.50 8.27
C GLY A 31 15.92 -0.29 7.47
N THR A 32 14.84 0.32 6.99
CA THR A 32 13.91 -0.34 6.08
C THR A 32 14.56 -0.52 4.72
N ASP A 33 14.61 -1.75 4.24
CA ASP A 33 15.29 -2.11 3.00
C ASP A 33 14.39 -2.82 1.97
N VAL A 34 13.18 -3.18 2.33
CA VAL A 34 12.21 -3.83 1.45
C VAL A 34 10.92 -3.02 1.41
N PHE A 35 10.41 -2.78 0.21
CA PHE A 35 9.20 -1.98 -0.01
C PHE A 35 8.23 -2.75 -0.91
N TYR A 36 7.04 -3.03 -0.38
CA TYR A 36 5.95 -3.69 -1.10
C TYR A 36 4.89 -2.67 -1.49
N VAL A 37 4.67 -2.48 -2.78
CA VAL A 37 3.67 -1.56 -3.32
C VAL A 37 2.74 -2.29 -4.29
N GLY A 38 1.48 -1.90 -4.34
CA GLY A 38 0.55 -2.39 -5.34
C GLY A 38 0.72 -1.69 -6.69
N ASN A 39 -0.17 -2.00 -7.61
CA ASN A 39 -0.18 -1.38 -8.95
C ASN A 39 -1.58 -0.87 -9.33
N GLN A 40 -2.34 -0.41 -8.35
CA GLN A 40 -3.73 0.01 -8.50
C GLN A 40 -3.89 1.50 -8.16
N GLY A 41 -3.95 2.34 -9.20
CA GLY A 41 -4.29 3.75 -9.05
C GLY A 41 -3.10 4.69 -8.85
N GLN A 42 -3.42 5.96 -8.64
CA GLN A 42 -2.46 7.06 -8.63
C GLN A 42 -1.50 7.02 -7.43
N PHE A 43 -2.00 6.66 -6.26
CA PHE A 43 -1.15 6.57 -5.07
C PHE A 43 -0.04 5.54 -5.27
N ASP A 44 -0.37 4.33 -5.70
CA ASP A 44 0.62 3.28 -5.96
C ASP A 44 1.64 3.70 -7.01
N ALA A 45 1.20 4.35 -8.08
CA ALA A 45 2.09 4.85 -9.12
C ALA A 45 3.05 5.92 -8.59
N THR A 46 2.58 6.82 -7.75
CA THR A 46 3.41 7.87 -7.13
C THR A 46 4.43 7.27 -6.15
N VAL A 47 4.01 6.30 -5.34
CA VAL A 47 4.92 5.56 -4.45
C VAL A 47 6.02 4.88 -5.25
N TYR A 48 5.67 4.17 -6.30
CA TYR A 48 6.67 3.48 -7.12
C TYR A 48 7.66 4.45 -7.77
N SER A 49 7.17 5.58 -8.26
CA SER A 49 8.03 6.65 -8.78
C SER A 49 9.02 7.16 -7.73
N CYS A 50 8.57 7.41 -6.51
CA CYS A 50 9.43 7.82 -5.39
C CYS A 50 10.46 6.75 -5.04
N LEU A 51 10.06 5.49 -4.99
CA LEU A 51 10.96 4.38 -4.69
C LEU A 51 12.05 4.22 -5.75
N LYS A 52 11.72 4.34 -7.02
CA LYS A 52 12.72 4.30 -8.10
C LYS A 52 13.72 5.44 -7.98
N GLN A 53 13.27 6.64 -7.66
CA GLN A 53 14.14 7.80 -7.41
C GLN A 53 15.07 7.54 -6.24
N LEU A 54 14.56 7.03 -5.14
CA LEU A 54 15.36 6.75 -3.94
C LEU A 54 16.35 5.61 -4.13
N ARG A 55 16.04 4.64 -5.00
CA ARG A 55 16.95 3.54 -5.31
C ARG A 55 18.26 4.02 -5.95
N PHE A 56 18.25 5.13 -6.69
CA PHE A 56 19.49 5.73 -7.19
C PHE A 56 20.40 6.21 -6.06
N LYS A 57 19.82 6.75 -5.00
CA LYS A 57 20.57 7.22 -3.82
C LYS A 57 20.90 6.09 -2.85
N TYR A 58 20.01 5.10 -2.76
CA TYR A 58 20.09 3.96 -1.85
C TYR A 58 19.99 2.64 -2.63
N PRO A 59 21.06 2.21 -3.34
CA PRO A 59 20.98 1.06 -4.23
C PRO A 59 20.68 -0.28 -3.52
N HIS A 60 20.78 -0.31 -2.21
CA HIS A 60 20.55 -1.51 -1.41
C HIS A 60 19.06 -1.83 -1.18
N ILE A 61 18.16 -0.90 -1.45
CA ILE A 61 16.73 -1.14 -1.23
C ILE A 61 16.16 -2.09 -2.30
N HIS A 62 15.19 -2.89 -1.87
CA HIS A 62 14.44 -3.80 -2.73
C HIS A 62 13.02 -3.28 -2.90
N ILE A 63 12.59 -3.13 -4.14
CA ILE A 63 11.24 -2.72 -4.50
C ILE A 63 10.51 -3.92 -5.06
N ALA A 64 9.35 -4.24 -4.53
CA ALA A 64 8.48 -5.26 -5.09
C ALA A 64 7.10 -4.65 -5.39
N VAL A 65 6.75 -4.59 -6.67
CA VAL A 65 5.40 -4.26 -7.12
C VAL A 65 4.59 -5.55 -7.08
N VAL A 66 3.76 -5.68 -6.06
CA VAL A 66 3.03 -6.91 -5.77
C VAL A 66 1.76 -6.94 -6.60
N LEU A 67 1.69 -7.87 -7.53
CA LEU A 67 0.57 -7.99 -8.47
C LEU A 67 -0.58 -8.79 -7.87
N ALA A 68 -1.81 -8.32 -8.06
CA ALA A 68 -3.02 -9.05 -7.72
C ALA A 68 -3.38 -10.11 -8.78
N TYR A 69 -2.98 -9.87 -10.02
CA TYR A 69 -3.26 -10.72 -11.16
C TYR A 69 -2.00 -11.01 -11.95
N LEU A 70 -1.88 -12.22 -12.51
CA LEU A 70 -0.84 -12.51 -13.48
C LEU A 70 -1.04 -11.64 -14.73
N PRO A 71 0.03 -11.02 -15.26
CA PRO A 71 -0.06 -10.36 -16.55
C PRO A 71 -0.29 -11.41 -17.64
N VAL A 72 -1.41 -11.30 -18.36
CA VAL A 72 -1.79 -12.26 -19.40
C VAL A 72 -0.97 -12.07 -20.67
N GLU A 73 -0.54 -10.84 -20.93
CA GLU A 73 0.37 -10.50 -22.02
C GLU A 73 1.24 -9.32 -21.58
N SER A 74 2.54 -9.38 -21.90
CA SER A 74 3.41 -8.23 -21.73
C SER A 74 3.03 -7.19 -22.77
N ARG A 75 2.44 -6.07 -22.33
CA ARG A 75 2.27 -4.92 -23.21
C ARG A 75 3.65 -4.36 -23.54
N ALA A 76 3.90 -4.07 -24.79
CA ALA A 76 5.14 -3.43 -25.22
C ALA A 76 5.32 -2.12 -24.42
N GLY A 77 6.39 -2.02 -23.62
CA GLY A 77 6.71 -0.87 -22.79
C GLY A 77 6.36 -0.98 -21.30
N GLU A 78 5.72 -2.06 -20.84
CA GLU A 78 5.59 -2.31 -19.41
C GLU A 78 6.92 -2.78 -18.83
N ASP A 79 7.43 -2.02 -17.86
CA ASP A 79 8.57 -2.45 -17.06
C ASP A 79 8.08 -3.36 -15.93
N LEU A 80 8.33 -4.66 -16.05
CA LEU A 80 7.99 -5.67 -15.05
C LEU A 80 9.18 -6.07 -14.17
N THR A 81 10.27 -5.31 -14.20
CA THR A 81 11.52 -5.64 -13.50
C THR A 81 11.29 -5.83 -12.00
N ASP A 82 10.46 -5.00 -11.39
CA ASP A 82 10.15 -5.05 -9.96
C ASP A 82 8.87 -5.80 -9.64
N ALA A 83 8.19 -6.37 -10.65
CA ALA A 83 6.92 -7.05 -10.46
C ALA A 83 7.11 -8.40 -9.75
N MET A 84 6.23 -8.68 -8.81
CA MET A 84 6.17 -9.91 -8.06
C MET A 84 4.72 -10.39 -8.01
N TYR A 85 4.50 -11.67 -8.28
CA TYR A 85 3.19 -12.28 -8.14
C TYR A 85 3.24 -13.34 -7.03
N PRO A 86 2.64 -13.06 -5.85
CA PRO A 86 2.52 -14.09 -4.82
C PRO A 86 1.46 -15.09 -5.28
N GLU A 87 1.84 -16.35 -5.45
CA GLU A 87 0.92 -17.41 -5.85
C GLU A 87 -0.05 -17.72 -4.71
N ILE A 88 -1.16 -16.96 -4.66
CA ILE A 88 -2.20 -17.13 -3.66
C ILE A 88 -3.46 -17.62 -4.37
N GLU A 89 -3.90 -18.82 -4.06
CA GLU A 89 -5.10 -19.40 -4.63
C GLU A 89 -6.37 -18.72 -4.11
N GLY A 90 -7.36 -18.59 -4.99
CA GLY A 90 -8.67 -18.08 -4.64
C GLY A 90 -9.40 -17.46 -5.81
N HIS A 91 -10.63 -17.04 -5.55
CA HIS A 91 -11.47 -16.45 -6.58
C HIS A 91 -10.91 -15.10 -7.06
N PRO A 92 -10.88 -14.82 -8.37
CA PRO A 92 -10.33 -13.57 -8.92
C PRO A 92 -10.97 -12.29 -8.36
N LYS A 93 -12.23 -12.36 -7.95
CA LYS A 93 -12.96 -11.25 -7.33
C LYS A 93 -12.26 -10.70 -6.08
N PHE A 94 -11.55 -11.55 -5.34
CA PHE A 94 -10.87 -11.20 -4.10
C PHE A 94 -9.35 -11.09 -4.25
N ALA A 95 -8.85 -11.04 -5.48
CA ALA A 95 -7.41 -11.04 -5.74
C ALA A 95 -6.70 -9.81 -5.15
N VAL A 96 -7.29 -8.62 -5.28
CA VAL A 96 -6.73 -7.39 -4.72
C VAL A 96 -6.69 -7.45 -3.19
N GLU A 97 -7.76 -7.93 -2.57
CA GLU A 97 -7.80 -8.09 -1.11
C GLU A 97 -6.75 -9.08 -0.61
N ARG A 98 -6.61 -10.23 -1.27
CA ARG A 98 -5.57 -11.21 -0.91
C ARG A 98 -4.16 -10.63 -1.07
N ARG A 99 -3.91 -9.90 -2.15
CA ARG A 99 -2.64 -9.22 -2.38
C ARG A 99 -2.34 -8.21 -1.25
N ASN A 100 -3.33 -7.42 -0.86
CA ASN A 100 -3.18 -6.45 0.22
C ASN A 100 -2.90 -7.13 1.56
N ARG A 101 -3.57 -8.24 1.87
CA ARG A 101 -3.29 -9.04 3.07
C ARG A 101 -1.89 -9.64 3.04
N TRP A 102 -1.45 -10.11 1.90
CA TRP A 102 -0.09 -10.63 1.73
C TRP A 102 0.94 -9.53 2.03
N MET A 103 0.75 -8.31 1.54
CA MET A 103 1.64 -7.19 1.84
C MET A 103 1.67 -6.88 3.34
N LEU A 104 0.52 -6.88 4.01
CA LEU A 104 0.45 -6.69 5.45
C LEU A 104 1.20 -7.78 6.22
N ASP A 105 1.07 -9.03 5.78
CA ASP A 105 1.69 -10.17 6.46
C ASP A 105 3.22 -10.13 6.37
N HIS A 106 3.76 -9.44 5.40
CA HIS A 106 5.21 -9.38 5.13
C HIS A 106 5.86 -8.05 5.50
N ALA A 107 5.12 -7.13 6.12
CA ALA A 107 5.62 -5.81 6.46
C ALA A 107 5.52 -5.53 7.96
N GLN A 108 6.39 -4.65 8.45
CA GLN A 108 6.39 -4.16 9.83
C GLN A 108 5.97 -2.69 9.90
N GLN A 109 5.96 -1.99 8.77
CA GLN A 109 5.63 -0.59 8.66
C GLN A 109 4.64 -0.37 7.53
N CYS A 110 3.80 0.64 7.67
CA CYS A 110 2.84 1.03 6.64
C CYS A 110 2.82 2.56 6.50
N ILE A 111 2.98 3.02 5.27
CA ILE A 111 2.73 4.41 4.89
C ILE A 111 1.45 4.42 4.07
N CYS A 112 0.47 5.21 4.47
CA CYS A 112 -0.79 5.29 3.78
C CYS A 112 -1.18 6.72 3.42
N TYR A 113 -2.14 6.84 2.53
CA TYR A 113 -2.78 8.09 2.16
C TYR A 113 -4.30 7.92 2.25
N VAL A 114 -4.86 8.32 3.38
CA VAL A 114 -6.27 8.13 3.71
C VAL A 114 -6.88 9.46 4.13
N GLU A 115 -7.84 9.93 3.33
CA GLU A 115 -8.53 11.20 3.52
C GLU A 115 -9.95 11.04 4.09
N HIS A 116 -10.51 9.83 3.99
CA HIS A 116 -11.86 9.53 4.47
C HIS A 116 -11.92 8.15 5.11
N THR A 117 -12.94 7.93 5.92
CA THR A 117 -13.06 6.75 6.79
C THR A 117 -13.89 5.62 6.16
N TRP A 118 -13.74 5.42 4.86
CA TRP A 118 -14.38 4.35 4.10
C TRP A 118 -13.50 3.93 2.92
N GLY A 119 -13.80 2.77 2.34
CA GLY A 119 -13.08 2.22 1.20
C GLY A 119 -11.88 1.35 1.58
N GLY A 120 -11.24 0.78 0.55
CA GLY A 120 -10.18 -0.21 0.71
C GLY A 120 -8.93 0.32 1.41
N ALA A 121 -8.50 1.54 1.07
CA ALA A 121 -7.31 2.14 1.68
C ALA A 121 -7.48 2.34 3.19
N TYR A 122 -8.64 2.84 3.62
CA TYR A 122 -8.96 2.97 5.04
C TYR A 122 -9.03 1.61 5.73
N LYS A 123 -9.70 0.65 5.12
CA LYS A 123 -9.83 -0.71 5.67
C LYS A 123 -8.46 -1.34 5.95
N PHE A 124 -7.54 -1.27 5.00
CA PHE A 124 -6.22 -1.87 5.15
C PHE A 124 -5.28 -1.07 6.04
N ALA A 125 -5.38 0.26 6.05
CA ALA A 125 -4.66 1.09 7.02
C ALA A 125 -5.10 0.78 8.46
N LYS A 126 -6.40 0.64 8.69
CA LYS A 126 -6.95 0.25 9.99
C LYS A 126 -6.49 -1.15 10.40
N LEU A 127 -6.49 -2.10 9.46
CA LEU A 127 -6.00 -3.46 9.72
C LEU A 127 -4.51 -3.47 10.03
N ALA A 128 -3.71 -2.66 9.33
CA ALA A 128 -2.28 -2.51 9.61
C ALA A 128 -2.04 -2.04 11.05
N LYS A 129 -2.77 -1.03 11.47
CA LYS A 129 -2.69 -0.51 12.84
C LYS A 129 -3.11 -1.55 13.87
N LYS A 130 -4.20 -2.26 13.62
CA LYS A 130 -4.69 -3.34 14.49
C LYS A 130 -3.68 -4.47 14.64
N ARG A 131 -2.93 -4.78 13.59
CA ARG A 131 -1.88 -5.81 13.61
C ARG A 131 -0.57 -5.34 14.24
N GLY A 132 -0.50 -4.09 14.66
CA GLY A 132 0.68 -3.53 15.33
C GLY A 132 1.78 -3.02 14.40
N LEU A 133 1.49 -2.82 13.10
CA LEU A 133 2.44 -2.16 12.22
C LEU A 133 2.62 -0.69 12.64
N SER A 134 3.82 -0.18 12.49
CA SER A 134 4.06 1.27 12.60
C SER A 134 3.38 1.96 11.41
N LEU A 135 2.45 2.86 11.68
CA LEU A 135 1.60 3.49 10.65
C LEU A 135 1.84 4.99 10.56
N ILE A 136 2.07 5.46 9.34
CA ILE A 136 2.13 6.88 9.00
C ILE A 136 1.06 7.16 7.97
N ASN A 137 0.10 8.02 8.31
CA ASN A 137 -0.90 8.49 7.34
C ASN A 137 -0.54 9.88 6.84
N LEU A 138 -0.32 10.01 5.55
CA LEU A 138 -0.05 11.29 4.88
C LEU A 138 -1.33 12.04 4.52
N GLY A 139 -2.48 11.41 4.67
CA GLY A 139 -3.79 12.02 4.51
C GLY A 139 -4.31 12.62 5.81
N SER A 140 -5.50 13.21 5.73
CA SER A 140 -6.11 13.93 6.85
C SER A 140 -7.01 13.08 7.75
N ALA A 141 -7.35 11.86 7.34
CA ALA A 141 -8.20 10.99 8.15
C ALA A 141 -7.46 10.46 9.37
N GLU A 142 -8.16 10.33 10.47
CA GLU A 142 -7.65 9.66 11.68
C GLU A 142 -7.87 8.15 11.55
N ILE A 143 -6.80 7.37 11.77
CA ILE A 143 -6.86 5.92 11.76
C ILE A 143 -6.86 5.45 13.22
N THR A 144 -7.99 4.90 13.67
CA THR A 144 -8.17 4.47 15.05
C THR A 144 -8.12 2.97 15.21
N ASP A 145 -7.62 2.49 16.36
CA ASP A 145 -7.63 1.06 16.75
C ASP A 145 -8.97 0.60 17.29
N SER A 146 -9.85 1.55 17.65
CA SER A 146 -11.06 1.23 18.37
C SER A 146 -11.94 0.31 17.54
N ASN A 147 -12.34 -0.81 18.14
CA ASN A 147 -13.54 -1.54 17.78
C ASN A 147 -14.75 -0.65 18.12
N GLU A 148 -14.80 0.55 17.58
CA GLU A 148 -16.07 1.22 17.50
C GLU A 148 -16.93 0.31 16.63
N ARG A 149 -17.83 -0.40 17.31
CA ARG A 149 -19.01 -0.92 16.66
C ARG A 149 -19.64 0.30 16.04
N SER A 150 -19.22 0.62 14.83
CA SER A 150 -19.91 1.61 14.02
C SER A 150 -21.36 1.19 14.08
N ASP A 151 -22.15 2.07 14.57
CA ASP A 151 -23.59 1.94 14.59
C ASP A 151 -24.01 1.31 13.27
N ARG A 152 -24.64 0.15 13.32
CA ARG A 152 -24.96 -0.68 12.15
C ARG A 152 -26.00 -0.04 11.23
N SER A 153 -26.23 1.25 11.34
CA SER A 153 -27.15 2.00 10.52
C SER A 153 -26.48 2.41 9.21
N GLY A 154 -26.57 1.55 8.20
CA GLY A 154 -26.60 2.00 6.82
C GLY A 154 -25.36 1.80 5.95
N ILE A 155 -24.34 1.07 6.36
CA ILE A 155 -23.24 0.72 5.45
C ILE A 155 -23.52 -0.67 4.87
N SER A 156 -23.81 -0.74 3.57
CA SER A 156 -23.95 -2.02 2.87
C SER A 156 -22.57 -2.63 2.63
N GLU A 157 -22.49 -3.96 2.55
CA GLU A 157 -21.25 -4.68 2.20
C GLU A 157 -20.60 -4.18 0.89
N ARG A 158 -21.36 -3.49 0.04
CA ARG A 158 -20.89 -2.89 -1.22
C ARG A 158 -19.96 -1.68 -1.00
N ASP A 159 -20.08 -1.02 0.13
CA ASP A 159 -19.27 0.15 0.46
C ASP A 159 -17.90 -0.22 1.06
N LEU A 160 -17.67 -1.50 1.31
CA LEU A 160 -16.44 -2.06 1.87
C LEU A 160 -15.44 -2.55 0.82
N LEU A 161 -15.81 -2.46 -0.45
CA LEU A 161 -14.97 -2.92 -1.56
C LEU A 161 -14.18 -1.78 -2.18
#